data_00a946b9981f29fd5a5f315edccddeba
#
_entry.id   00a946b9981f29fd5a5f315edccddeba
#
_cell.length_a   1.000
_cell.length_b   1.000
_cell.length_c   1.000
_cell.angle_alpha   90.00
_cell.angle_beta   90.00
_cell.angle_gamma   90.00
#
_symmetry.space_group_name_H-M   'P 1'
#
loop_
_entity.id
_entity.type
_entity.pdbx_description
1 polymer ?
#
loop_
_entity_poly.entity_id
_entity_poly.type
_entity_poly.pdbx_seq_one_letter_code
_entity_poly.pdbx_strand_id
1 'polypeptide(L)'
;MQKYQIPYNYVIQKMLKNRIKGHDGEKYPVWAWAKCGNSICPKKRKNLNHKQQNKVKITFIKPDNEVLLSDYMAYSCILSGHIVPRTKQEYENFLKSLKSKNIVLDDLKAFVRSQKTNPQTEKEMIKVQKTWHRIFDLKSNVHQACVWHIKADEIQKIEILNDSNYLYGTMNPLRANGTRPDWKKRYLKFLP
;
A
#
# COMPACT_ATOMS: atom_id res chain seq x y z
N MET A 1 1.09 -8.33 -12.14
CA MET A 1 0.02 -8.17 -11.13
C MET A 1 -0.28 -9.40 -10.28
N GLN A 2 0.08 -10.61 -10.68
CA GLN A 2 -0.22 -11.83 -9.90
C GLN A 2 0.40 -11.89 -8.49
N LYS A 3 1.50 -11.17 -8.24
CA LYS A 3 2.33 -11.33 -7.03
C LYS A 3 1.71 -10.89 -5.69
N TYR A 4 0.61 -10.12 -5.70
CA TYR A 4 -0.05 -9.58 -4.49
C TYR A 4 -1.57 -9.65 -4.60
N GLN A 5 -2.09 -10.69 -5.22
CA GLN A 5 -3.52 -10.80 -5.55
C GLN A 5 -4.40 -10.74 -4.29
N ILE A 6 -3.99 -11.40 -3.20
CA ILE A 6 -4.80 -11.45 -1.97
C ILE A 6 -4.98 -10.05 -1.34
N PRO A 7 -3.93 -9.24 -1.09
CA PRO A 7 -4.09 -7.88 -0.61
C PRO A 7 -4.89 -6.97 -1.57
N TYR A 8 -4.69 -7.11 -2.88
CA TYR A 8 -5.44 -6.33 -3.86
C TYR A 8 -6.93 -6.68 -3.84
N ASN A 9 -7.26 -7.99 -3.84
CA ASN A 9 -8.64 -8.44 -3.75
C ASN A 9 -9.32 -7.95 -2.46
N TYR A 10 -8.59 -7.88 -1.35
CA TYR A 10 -9.11 -7.34 -0.10
C TYR A 10 -9.61 -5.90 -0.25
N VAL A 11 -8.82 -5.05 -0.93
CA VAL A 11 -9.22 -3.65 -1.19
C VAL A 11 -10.38 -3.59 -2.17
N ILE A 12 -10.37 -4.39 -3.24
CA ILE A 12 -11.47 -4.48 -4.20
C ILE A 12 -12.78 -4.86 -3.50
N GLN A 13 -12.76 -5.89 -2.66
CA GLN A 13 -13.94 -6.30 -1.90
C GLN A 13 -14.44 -5.19 -0.96
N LYS A 14 -13.52 -4.40 -0.40
CA LYS A 14 -13.88 -3.24 0.42
C LYS A 14 -14.53 -2.13 -0.40
N MET A 15 -14.03 -1.85 -1.61
CA MET A 15 -14.64 -0.89 -2.53
C MET A 15 -16.07 -1.30 -2.89
N LEU A 16 -16.27 -2.56 -3.26
CA LEU A 16 -17.59 -3.11 -3.58
C LEU A 16 -18.55 -3.06 -2.37
N LYS A 17 -18.08 -3.50 -1.20
CA LYS A 17 -18.87 -3.46 0.05
C LYS A 17 -19.29 -2.05 0.44
N ASN A 18 -18.39 -1.08 0.27
CA ASN A 18 -18.66 0.34 0.56
C ASN A 18 -19.45 1.02 -0.57
N ARG A 19 -19.80 0.30 -1.64
CA ARG A 19 -20.51 0.84 -2.80
C ARG A 19 -19.82 2.07 -3.39
N ILE A 20 -18.48 2.02 -3.48
CA ILE A 20 -17.72 3.08 -4.16
C ILE A 20 -18.20 3.19 -5.59
N LYS A 21 -18.71 4.37 -5.97
CA LYS A 21 -19.30 4.61 -7.27
C LYS A 21 -18.27 4.54 -8.41
N GLY A 22 -18.77 4.38 -9.63
CA GLY A 22 -17.94 4.36 -10.83
C GLY A 22 -17.46 2.97 -11.24
N HIS A 23 -17.89 1.88 -10.57
CA HIS A 23 -17.62 0.52 -11.03
C HIS A 23 -18.46 0.22 -12.28
N ASP A 24 -17.79 -0.08 -13.38
CA ASP A 24 -18.41 -0.42 -14.67
C ASP A 24 -17.73 -1.66 -15.26
N GLY A 25 -17.65 -2.71 -14.44
CA GLY A 25 -17.07 -4.00 -14.82
C GLY A 25 -15.55 -4.07 -14.77
N GLU A 26 -14.85 -3.02 -14.30
CA GLU A 26 -13.40 -3.05 -14.16
C GLU A 26 -12.95 -4.11 -13.15
N LYS A 27 -11.96 -4.89 -13.57
CA LYS A 27 -11.38 -5.93 -12.73
C LYS A 27 -10.49 -5.36 -11.62
N TYR A 28 -9.85 -4.23 -11.86
CA TYR A 28 -8.87 -3.64 -10.94
C TYR A 28 -9.06 -2.12 -10.83
N PRO A 29 -8.96 -1.56 -9.62
CA PRO A 29 -9.00 -0.12 -9.43
C PRO A 29 -7.69 0.54 -9.87
N VAL A 30 -7.77 1.82 -10.18
CA VAL A 30 -6.63 2.71 -10.32
C VAL A 30 -6.15 3.11 -8.93
N TRP A 31 -4.85 2.98 -8.70
CA TRP A 31 -4.19 3.41 -7.46
C TRP A 31 -3.54 4.77 -7.66
N ALA A 32 -3.84 5.68 -6.77
CA ALA A 32 -3.35 7.05 -6.81
C ALA A 32 -2.87 7.50 -5.43
N TRP A 33 -2.19 8.64 -5.40
CA TRP A 33 -1.83 9.33 -4.15
C TRP A 33 -2.91 10.33 -3.81
N ALA A 34 -3.48 10.23 -2.61
CA ALA A 34 -4.35 11.26 -2.09
C ALA A 34 -3.52 12.45 -1.63
N LYS A 35 -4.03 13.66 -1.83
CA LYS A 35 -3.43 14.87 -1.29
C LYS A 35 -3.69 14.91 0.21
N CYS A 36 -2.68 14.62 1.00
CA CYS A 36 -2.74 14.66 2.45
C CYS A 36 -1.78 15.71 2.97
N GLY A 37 -2.30 16.83 3.46
CA GLY A 37 -1.49 17.88 4.06
C GLY A 37 -0.34 18.41 3.18
N ASN A 38 0.64 19.05 3.81
CA ASN A 38 1.76 19.72 3.12
C ASN A 38 2.90 18.79 2.70
N SER A 39 2.80 17.47 2.81
CA SER A 39 4.01 16.62 2.84
C SER A 39 4.14 15.56 1.76
N ILE A 40 3.20 15.39 0.84
CA ILE A 40 3.35 14.41 -0.23
C ILE A 40 3.54 15.10 -1.59
N CYS A 41 4.55 15.93 -1.67
CA CYS A 41 5.26 16.12 -2.92
C CYS A 41 6.47 15.21 -2.92
N PRO A 42 6.65 14.39 -3.95
CA PRO A 42 7.87 13.62 -4.12
C PRO A 42 9.08 14.57 -4.12
N LYS A 43 10.04 14.39 -3.23
CA LYS A 43 11.25 15.22 -3.19
C LYS A 43 12.20 14.82 -4.32
N LYS A 44 12.80 15.80 -5.01
CA LYS A 44 13.89 15.58 -5.97
C LYS A 44 14.95 14.65 -5.37
N ARG A 45 15.25 13.54 -6.03
CA ARG A 45 16.47 12.78 -5.76
C ARG A 45 17.50 13.11 -6.85
N LYS A 46 18.65 13.61 -6.41
CA LYS A 46 19.85 13.67 -7.23
C LYS A 46 20.38 12.24 -7.39
N ASN A 47 20.68 11.83 -8.62
CA ASN A 47 21.40 10.63 -9.02
C ASN A 47 20.64 9.30 -8.84
N LEU A 48 19.93 8.89 -9.85
CA LEU A 48 19.72 7.48 -10.19
C LEU A 48 19.86 7.34 -11.70
N ASN A 49 20.92 6.62 -12.12
CA ASN A 49 21.08 6.15 -13.50
C ASN A 49 20.01 5.11 -13.83
N HIS A 50 18.78 5.55 -14.09
CA HIS A 50 17.74 4.71 -14.65
C HIS A 50 17.48 5.19 -16.07
N LYS A 51 17.48 4.23 -17.00
CA LYS A 51 17.12 4.42 -18.40
C LYS A 51 15.94 5.38 -18.51
N GLN A 52 16.13 6.46 -19.27
CA GLN A 52 15.14 7.48 -19.58
C GLN A 52 13.81 6.83 -19.98
N GLN A 53 12.84 6.86 -19.08
CA GLN A 53 11.46 6.58 -19.40
C GLN A 53 10.68 7.85 -19.09
N ASN A 54 10.11 8.46 -20.12
CA ASN A 54 9.17 9.55 -19.94
C ASN A 54 8.04 9.07 -19.02
N LYS A 55 7.91 9.70 -17.88
CA LYS A 55 6.83 9.41 -16.92
C LYS A 55 5.86 10.56 -16.93
N VAL A 56 4.60 10.24 -16.76
CA VAL A 56 3.53 11.21 -16.73
C VAL A 56 2.93 11.22 -15.32
N LYS A 57 2.77 12.41 -14.76
CA LYS A 57 2.02 12.63 -13.53
C LYS A 57 0.66 13.20 -13.91
N ILE A 58 -0.39 12.51 -13.54
CA ILE A 58 -1.77 12.96 -13.74
C ILE A 58 -2.32 13.40 -12.38
N THR A 59 -2.80 14.65 -12.31
CA THR A 59 -3.54 15.16 -11.16
C THR A 59 -5.01 15.23 -11.55
N PHE A 60 -5.89 14.66 -10.74
CA PHE A 60 -7.32 14.61 -10.98
C PHE A 60 -8.12 14.84 -9.70
N ILE A 61 -9.39 15.17 -9.84
CA ILE A 61 -10.34 15.35 -8.73
C ILE A 61 -11.43 14.29 -8.86
N LYS A 62 -11.80 13.71 -7.74
CA LYS A 62 -12.90 12.74 -7.62
C LYS A 62 -13.83 13.10 -6.46
N PRO A 63 -15.15 12.88 -6.60
CA PRO A 63 -16.06 12.94 -5.48
C PRO A 63 -15.71 11.90 -4.42
N ASP A 64 -15.96 12.23 -3.14
CA ASP A 64 -15.62 11.34 -2.02
C ASP A 64 -16.26 9.95 -2.11
N ASN A 65 -17.47 9.86 -2.67
CA ASN A 65 -18.19 8.61 -2.85
C ASN A 65 -17.65 7.73 -4.00
N GLU A 66 -16.67 8.22 -4.76
CA GLU A 66 -15.95 7.48 -5.81
C GLU A 66 -14.52 7.10 -5.39
N VAL A 67 -14.14 7.37 -4.14
CA VAL A 67 -12.78 7.16 -3.64
C VAL A 67 -12.79 6.28 -2.40
N LEU A 68 -11.94 5.28 -2.36
CA LEU A 68 -11.58 4.58 -1.14
C LEU A 68 -10.18 5.00 -0.72
N LEU A 69 -10.07 5.68 0.41
CA LEU A 69 -8.78 6.05 0.99
C LEU A 69 -8.22 4.91 1.85
N SER A 70 -6.93 4.74 1.84
CA SER A 70 -6.22 3.83 2.74
C SER A 70 -4.87 4.42 3.17
N ASP A 71 -4.44 4.05 4.36
CA ASP A 71 -3.13 4.39 4.89
C ASP A 71 -2.06 3.56 4.19
N TYR A 72 -1.17 4.22 3.45
CA TYR A 72 -0.13 3.54 2.70
C TYR A 72 0.84 2.76 3.59
N MET A 73 1.21 3.33 4.74
CA MET A 73 2.16 2.66 5.64
C MET A 73 1.54 1.40 6.22
N ALA A 74 0.25 1.45 6.60
CA ALA A 74 -0.51 0.30 7.04
C ALA A 74 -0.73 -0.72 5.90
N TYR A 75 -0.99 -0.24 4.67
CA TYR A 75 -1.10 -1.11 3.50
C TYR A 75 0.19 -1.89 3.21
N SER A 76 1.35 -1.31 3.49
CA SER A 76 2.63 -2.01 3.38
C SER A 76 2.74 -3.22 4.33
N CYS A 77 2.00 -3.21 5.47
CA CYS A 77 1.90 -4.36 6.36
C CYS A 77 1.20 -5.53 5.65
N ILE A 78 0.05 -5.27 5.03
CA ILE A 78 -0.70 -6.35 4.39
C ILE A 78 -0.01 -6.90 3.15
N LEU A 79 0.74 -6.07 2.39
CA LEU A 79 1.59 -6.54 1.29
C LEU A 79 2.72 -7.48 1.76
N SER A 80 3.08 -7.41 3.02
CA SER A 80 4.11 -8.24 3.64
C SER A 80 3.52 -9.40 4.45
N GLY A 81 2.19 -9.58 4.45
CA GLY A 81 1.51 -10.64 5.21
C GLY A 81 1.52 -10.40 6.73
N HIS A 82 1.65 -9.16 7.17
CA HIS A 82 1.71 -8.81 8.60
C HIS A 82 0.35 -8.33 9.12
N ILE A 83 0.20 -8.38 10.45
CA ILE A 83 -0.89 -7.64 11.10
C ILE A 83 -0.73 -6.15 10.82
N VAL A 84 -1.84 -5.42 10.91
CA VAL A 84 -1.84 -3.96 11.01
C VAL A 84 -1.97 -3.62 12.50
N PRO A 85 -0.86 -3.40 13.22
CA PRO A 85 -0.90 -3.22 14.66
C PRO A 85 -1.43 -1.83 15.05
N ARG A 86 -2.09 -1.75 16.21
CA ARG A 86 -2.49 -0.48 16.83
C ARG A 86 -1.41 0.10 17.72
N THR A 87 -0.59 -0.76 18.31
CA THR A 87 0.50 -0.40 19.22
C THR A 87 1.76 -1.20 18.89
N LYS A 88 2.90 -0.69 19.35
CA LYS A 88 4.17 -1.43 19.26
C LYS A 88 4.11 -2.77 20.00
N GLN A 89 3.47 -2.78 21.18
CA GLN A 89 3.29 -3.98 21.98
C GLN A 89 2.49 -5.05 21.24
N GLU A 90 1.40 -4.68 20.54
CA GLU A 90 0.63 -5.62 19.71
C GLU A 90 1.51 -6.26 18.64
N TYR A 91 2.39 -5.49 18.00
CA TYR A 91 3.32 -6.02 17.02
C TYR A 91 4.36 -6.97 17.64
N GLU A 92 4.92 -6.63 18.78
CA GLU A 92 5.88 -7.49 19.50
C GLU A 92 5.23 -8.80 19.94
N ASN A 93 4.01 -8.75 20.47
CA ASN A 93 3.24 -9.94 20.85
C ASN A 93 2.95 -10.83 19.63
N PHE A 94 2.64 -10.23 18.49
CA PHE A 94 2.49 -10.96 17.23
C PHE A 94 3.78 -11.71 16.86
N LEU A 95 4.93 -11.06 16.90
CA LEU A 95 6.22 -11.68 16.59
C LEU A 95 6.55 -12.83 17.57
N LYS A 96 6.29 -12.66 18.86
CA LYS A 96 6.45 -13.72 19.87
C LYS A 96 5.54 -14.91 19.56
N SER A 97 4.29 -14.66 19.18
CA SER A 97 3.34 -15.72 18.80
C SER A 97 3.77 -16.48 17.56
N LEU A 98 4.34 -15.83 16.55
CA LEU A 98 4.89 -16.51 15.36
C LEU A 98 6.06 -17.42 15.76
N LYS A 99 6.98 -16.89 16.56
CA LYS A 99 8.16 -17.64 17.02
C LYS A 99 7.75 -18.90 17.80
N SER A 100 6.76 -18.81 18.70
CA SER A 100 6.28 -19.98 19.47
C SER A 100 5.62 -21.07 18.60
N LYS A 101 5.24 -20.73 17.38
CA LYS A 101 4.63 -21.63 16.39
C LYS A 101 5.60 -22.05 15.28
N ASN A 102 6.88 -21.68 15.38
CA ASN A 102 7.88 -21.89 14.33
C ASN A 102 7.46 -21.36 12.95
N ILE A 103 6.68 -20.26 12.91
CA ILE A 103 6.29 -19.58 11.67
C ILE A 103 7.24 -18.40 11.45
N VAL A 104 7.85 -18.33 10.28
CA VAL A 104 8.68 -17.19 9.89
C VAL A 104 7.87 -16.17 9.06
N LEU A 105 8.32 -14.92 9.08
CA LEU A 105 7.62 -13.84 8.36
C LEU A 105 7.56 -14.06 6.84
N ASP A 106 8.54 -14.78 6.28
CA ASP A 106 8.55 -15.10 4.86
C ASP A 106 7.45 -16.11 4.48
N ASP A 107 7.01 -16.97 5.39
CA ASP A 107 5.86 -17.86 5.16
C ASP A 107 4.56 -17.05 4.98
N LEU A 108 4.35 -16.05 5.83
CA LEU A 108 3.18 -15.17 5.72
C LEU A 108 3.22 -14.36 4.42
N LYS A 109 4.41 -13.92 4.03
CA LYS A 109 4.62 -13.21 2.78
C LYS A 109 4.45 -14.10 1.56
N ALA A 110 4.82 -15.39 1.65
CA ALA A 110 4.54 -16.38 0.62
C ALA A 110 3.03 -16.55 0.42
N PHE A 111 2.27 -16.63 1.52
CA PHE A 111 0.81 -16.73 1.46
C PHE A 111 0.18 -15.56 0.69
N VAL A 112 0.50 -14.29 1.02
CA VAL A 112 -0.08 -13.14 0.32
C VAL A 112 0.30 -13.06 -1.16
N ARG A 113 1.34 -13.77 -1.56
CA ARG A 113 1.78 -13.93 -2.95
C ARG A 113 1.15 -15.13 -3.65
N SER A 114 0.17 -15.77 -3.02
CA SER A 114 -0.48 -16.99 -3.53
C SER A 114 0.51 -18.13 -3.79
N GLN A 115 1.59 -18.19 -3.01
CA GLN A 115 2.53 -19.30 -3.01
C GLN A 115 2.03 -20.40 -2.05
N LYS A 116 2.42 -21.64 -2.29
CA LYS A 116 2.06 -22.78 -1.42
C LYS A 116 2.63 -22.55 -0.02
N THR A 117 1.79 -22.73 0.99
CA THR A 117 2.15 -22.61 2.41
C THR A 117 1.64 -23.84 3.19
N ASN A 118 2.10 -23.97 4.42
CA ASN A 118 1.63 -25.03 5.29
C ASN A 118 0.30 -24.64 6.00
N PRO A 119 -0.51 -25.62 6.45
CA PRO A 119 -1.80 -25.35 7.10
C PRO A 119 -1.71 -24.49 8.36
N GLN A 120 -0.59 -24.51 9.07
CA GLN A 120 -0.39 -23.68 10.27
C GLN A 120 -0.23 -22.20 9.90
N THR A 121 0.52 -21.91 8.83
CA THR A 121 0.65 -20.56 8.27
C THR A 121 -0.72 -20.03 7.80
N GLU A 122 -1.52 -20.87 7.14
CA GLU A 122 -2.85 -20.51 6.68
C GLU A 122 -3.79 -20.13 7.85
N LYS A 123 -3.80 -20.95 8.91
CA LYS A 123 -4.55 -20.64 10.14
C LYS A 123 -4.12 -19.32 10.79
N GLU A 124 -2.83 -19.02 10.78
CA GLU A 124 -2.33 -17.75 11.33
C GLU A 124 -2.70 -16.58 10.43
N MET A 125 -2.67 -16.76 9.10
CA MET A 125 -3.08 -15.72 8.14
C MET A 125 -4.55 -15.31 8.30
N ILE A 126 -5.45 -16.21 8.69
CA ILE A 126 -6.84 -15.85 9.01
C ILE A 126 -6.88 -14.81 10.15
N LYS A 127 -6.04 -14.98 11.19
CA LYS A 127 -5.94 -14.01 12.28
C LYS A 127 -5.31 -12.69 11.85
N VAL A 128 -4.26 -12.76 11.02
CA VAL A 128 -3.61 -11.59 10.45
C VAL A 128 -4.61 -10.76 9.63
N GLN A 129 -5.38 -11.39 8.75
CA GLN A 129 -6.36 -10.73 7.90
C GLN A 129 -7.47 -10.02 8.70
N LYS A 130 -7.81 -10.51 9.89
CA LYS A 130 -8.77 -9.83 10.78
C LYS A 130 -8.33 -8.41 11.16
N THR A 131 -7.05 -8.09 11.09
CA THR A 131 -6.52 -6.76 11.40
C THR A 131 -6.47 -5.83 10.19
N TRP A 132 -6.66 -6.35 8.98
CA TRP A 132 -6.44 -5.61 7.73
C TRP A 132 -7.40 -4.44 7.53
N HIS A 133 -8.60 -4.49 8.13
CA HIS A 133 -9.55 -3.38 8.07
C HIS A 133 -8.94 -2.06 8.59
N ARG A 134 -7.92 -2.14 9.44
CA ARG A 134 -7.26 -0.99 10.06
C ARG A 134 -6.44 -0.13 9.08
N ILE A 135 -6.22 -0.62 7.83
CA ILE A 135 -5.60 0.22 6.79
C ILE A 135 -6.48 1.42 6.42
N PHE A 136 -7.77 1.37 6.74
CA PHE A 136 -8.72 2.45 6.49
C PHE A 136 -8.83 3.45 7.67
N ASP A 137 -8.09 3.24 8.77
CA ASP A 137 -8.08 4.14 9.93
C ASP A 137 -7.26 5.43 9.68
N LEU A 138 -6.52 5.52 8.56
CA LEU A 138 -5.77 6.70 8.09
C LEU A 138 -4.86 7.34 9.15
N LYS A 139 -4.15 6.55 9.94
CA LYS A 139 -3.33 7.02 11.07
C LYS A 139 -2.04 7.72 10.68
N SER A 140 -1.43 7.34 9.54
CA SER A 140 -0.23 8.00 9.05
C SER A 140 -0.62 9.25 8.24
N ASN A 141 0.37 10.06 7.88
CA ASN A 141 0.18 11.21 6.99
C ASN A 141 0.39 10.86 5.51
N VAL A 142 0.43 9.58 5.17
CA VAL A 142 0.67 9.09 3.81
C VAL A 142 -0.51 8.23 3.36
N HIS A 143 -1.42 8.81 2.60
CA HIS A 143 -2.60 8.13 2.13
C HIS A 143 -2.54 7.85 0.64
N GLN A 144 -3.11 6.74 0.26
CA GLN A 144 -3.37 6.38 -1.13
C GLN A 144 -4.88 6.31 -1.37
N ALA A 145 -5.27 6.54 -2.62
CA ALA A 145 -6.64 6.48 -3.08
C ALA A 145 -6.80 5.33 -4.06
N CYS A 146 -7.94 4.65 -3.99
CA CYS A 146 -8.38 3.69 -4.98
C CYS A 146 -9.66 4.21 -5.63
N VAL A 147 -9.67 4.29 -6.94
CA VAL A 147 -10.82 4.70 -7.76
C VAL A 147 -11.01 3.67 -8.87
N TRP A 148 -12.25 3.50 -9.36
CA TRP A 148 -12.49 2.51 -10.41
C TRP A 148 -11.89 2.96 -11.74
N HIS A 149 -12.08 4.21 -12.11
CA HIS A 149 -11.54 4.81 -13.34
C HIS A 149 -11.25 6.31 -13.14
N ILE A 150 -10.62 6.92 -14.11
CA ILE A 150 -10.41 8.37 -14.20
C ILE A 150 -10.97 8.82 -15.54
N LYS A 151 -11.93 9.76 -15.52
CA LYS A 151 -12.50 10.36 -16.71
C LYS A 151 -11.68 11.57 -17.16
N ALA A 152 -11.76 11.91 -18.42
CA ALA A 152 -10.99 13.03 -19.00
C ALA A 152 -11.35 14.38 -18.36
N ASP A 153 -12.61 14.61 -18.04
CA ASP A 153 -13.13 15.83 -17.40
C ASP A 153 -12.71 15.98 -15.93
N GLU A 154 -12.27 14.90 -15.28
CA GLU A 154 -11.75 14.91 -13.92
C GLU A 154 -10.27 15.30 -13.85
N ILE A 155 -9.57 15.28 -14.99
CA ILE A 155 -8.14 15.58 -15.05
C ILE A 155 -7.91 17.07 -14.95
N GLN A 156 -7.20 17.49 -13.91
CA GLN A 156 -6.84 18.88 -13.66
C GLN A 156 -5.49 19.26 -14.28
N LYS A 157 -4.56 18.30 -14.32
CA LYS A 157 -3.20 18.56 -14.79
C LYS A 157 -2.52 17.29 -15.26
N ILE A 158 -1.78 17.42 -16.37
CA ILE A 158 -0.87 16.40 -16.87
C ILE A 158 0.54 16.99 -16.92
N GLU A 159 1.50 16.36 -16.29
CA GLU A 159 2.90 16.79 -16.22
C GLU A 159 3.79 15.67 -16.76
N ILE A 160 4.59 15.98 -17.78
CA ILE A 160 5.65 15.08 -18.25
C ILE A 160 6.84 15.25 -17.30
N LEU A 161 7.25 14.17 -16.67
CA LEU A 161 8.36 14.17 -15.73
C LEU A 161 9.62 13.73 -16.47
N ASN A 162 10.49 14.69 -16.79
CA ASN A 162 11.82 14.44 -17.29
C ASN A 162 12.74 14.05 -16.12
N ASP A 163 13.87 13.42 -16.39
CA ASP A 163 14.83 12.99 -15.34
C ASP A 163 15.25 14.11 -14.39
N SER A 164 15.29 15.38 -14.86
CA SER A 164 15.58 16.56 -14.05
C SER A 164 14.45 16.95 -13.09
N ASN A 165 13.20 16.58 -13.40
CA ASN A 165 12.00 16.92 -12.64
C ASN A 165 11.38 15.73 -11.92
N TYR A 166 12.00 14.55 -12.03
CA TYR A 166 11.45 13.33 -11.44
C TYR A 166 11.54 13.38 -9.92
N LEU A 167 10.40 13.63 -9.33
CA LEU A 167 10.22 13.66 -7.90
C LEU A 167 9.77 12.27 -7.46
N TYR A 168 10.71 11.44 -7.03
CA TYR A 168 10.37 10.23 -6.30
C TYR A 168 9.77 10.62 -4.94
N GLY A 169 8.50 10.30 -4.76
CA GLY A 169 7.94 10.21 -3.42
C GLY A 169 8.78 9.25 -2.59
N THR A 170 8.87 9.49 -1.32
CA THR A 170 9.59 8.71 -0.31
C THR A 170 9.21 7.22 -0.26
N MET A 171 8.58 6.72 -1.30
CA MET A 171 7.86 5.46 -1.36
C MET A 171 8.49 4.39 -2.23
N ASN A 172 9.57 4.71 -2.95
CA ASN A 172 10.38 3.65 -3.50
C ASN A 172 11.64 3.47 -2.66
N PRO A 173 11.61 2.49 -1.78
CA PRO A 173 12.62 2.33 -0.77
C PRO A 173 13.78 1.44 -1.21
N LEU A 174 14.05 1.32 -2.47
CA LEU A 174 15.31 0.78 -2.94
C LEU A 174 16.38 1.84 -2.71
N ARG A 175 17.19 1.65 -1.69
CA ARG A 175 18.42 2.40 -1.53
C ARG A 175 19.34 2.08 -2.72
N ALA A 176 20.32 2.93 -2.97
CA ALA A 176 21.33 2.74 -4.02
C ALA A 176 22.06 1.37 -3.92
N ASN A 177 22.01 0.72 -2.77
CA ASN A 177 22.56 -0.62 -2.51
C ASN A 177 21.51 -1.75 -2.54
N GLY A 178 20.32 -1.53 -3.11
CA GLY A 178 19.29 -2.55 -3.25
C GLY A 178 18.54 -2.95 -1.97
N THR A 179 18.88 -2.41 -0.82
CA THR A 179 18.19 -2.72 0.44
C THR A 179 16.90 -1.94 0.54
N ARG A 180 15.78 -2.66 0.80
CA ARG A 180 14.49 -2.02 1.10
C ARG A 180 14.57 -1.32 2.45
N PRO A 181 14.12 -0.05 2.58
CA PRO A 181 13.95 0.56 3.90
C PRO A 181 13.04 -0.31 4.75
N ASP A 182 13.38 -0.39 6.00
CA ASP A 182 12.57 -1.07 6.99
C ASP A 182 11.25 -0.29 7.18
N TRP A 183 10.21 -0.69 6.44
CA TRP A 183 8.88 -0.12 6.53
C TRP A 183 8.32 -0.22 7.96
N LYS A 184 8.72 -1.26 8.73
CA LYS A 184 8.31 -1.48 10.11
C LYS A 184 8.74 -0.31 10.99
N LYS A 185 10.01 0.10 10.89
CA LYS A 185 10.51 1.29 11.61
C LYS A 185 9.74 2.55 11.25
N ARG A 186 9.31 2.69 9.99
CA ARG A 186 8.53 3.85 9.54
C ARG A 186 7.10 3.81 10.07
N TYR A 187 6.41 2.69 9.92
CA TYR A 187 5.04 2.54 10.42
C TYR A 187 4.98 2.64 11.94
N LEU A 188 5.87 1.96 12.65
CA LEU A 188 5.91 1.95 14.12
C LEU A 188 6.16 3.31 14.75
N LYS A 189 6.69 4.30 13.98
CA LYS A 189 6.80 5.69 14.45
C LYS A 189 5.45 6.38 14.67
N PHE A 190 4.39 5.93 14.01
CA PHE A 190 3.05 6.51 14.11
C PHE A 190 2.17 5.79 15.13
N LEU A 191 2.69 4.74 15.77
CA LEU A 191 1.96 4.01 16.79
C LEU A 191 2.35 4.50 18.19
N PRO A 192 1.37 4.59 19.11
CA PRO A 192 1.63 4.87 20.52
C PRO A 192 2.45 3.78 21.20
#